data_e1889a631342b6cc833a263407f51b0e
#
_entry.id   e1889a631342b6cc833a263407f51b0e
#
_cell.length_a   1.000
_cell.length_b   1.000
_cell.length_c   1.000
_cell.angle_alpha   90.00
_cell.angle_beta   90.00
_cell.angle_gamma   90.00
#
_symmetry.space_group_name_H-M   'P 1'
#
loop_
_entity.id
_entity.type
_entity.pdbx_description
1 polymer ?
#
loop_
_entity_poly.entity_id
_entity_poly.type
_entity_poly.pdbx_seq_one_letter_code
_entity_poly.pdbx_strand_id
1 'polypeptide(L)'
;HDHSHHDHGDHSGYGTGRERIEVLEDIFAENDHCAAHNRDAFDAHNVQAINVMSSPGSGKTTVLQHVLAAAQAAGIRTGVIEGDIETSLDADRLGGYGAQISLLNTGNGFGGECHLDAPMVAVALSRLDLSALDLVFIENVGNLVCPAEFEVGEHRKLMVYAVTEGEDKPLKYPVMF
;
A
#
# COMPACT_ATOMS: atom_id res chain seq x y z
N HIS A 1 -4.16 -34.97 56.83
CA HIS A 1 -4.40 -33.65 56.21
C HIS A 1 -3.57 -33.49 54.97
N ASP A 2 -4.24 -33.68 53.88
CA ASP A 2 -3.72 -33.63 52.53
C ASP A 2 -3.80 -32.16 52.05
N HIS A 3 -2.68 -31.58 51.71
CA HIS A 3 -2.61 -30.25 51.12
C HIS A 3 -2.31 -30.40 49.62
N SER A 4 -3.36 -30.35 48.83
CA SER A 4 -3.27 -30.26 47.38
C SER A 4 -2.64 -28.92 46.99
N HIS A 5 -1.47 -28.96 46.36
CA HIS A 5 -0.86 -27.85 45.67
C HIS A 5 -1.61 -27.59 44.37
N HIS A 6 -2.26 -26.42 44.26
CA HIS A 6 -2.74 -25.89 43.00
C HIS A 6 -1.53 -25.41 42.21
N ASP A 7 -1.29 -26.09 41.12
CA ASP A 7 -0.34 -25.70 40.09
C ASP A 7 -0.94 -24.49 39.36
N HIS A 8 -0.35 -23.32 39.55
CA HIS A 8 -0.68 -22.12 38.78
C HIS A 8 0.03 -22.24 37.44
N GLY A 9 -0.73 -22.59 36.41
CA GLY A 9 -0.26 -22.65 35.06
C GLY A 9 0.48 -21.37 34.68
N ASP A 10 1.67 -21.53 34.16
CA ASP A 10 2.52 -20.50 33.60
C ASP A 10 1.81 -19.84 32.40
N HIS A 11 1.36 -18.59 32.57
CA HIS A 11 0.78 -17.76 31.51
C HIS A 11 1.87 -16.95 30.78
N SER A 12 3.09 -17.45 30.62
CA SER A 12 4.15 -16.83 29.84
C SER A 12 3.94 -17.03 28.33
N GLY A 13 2.75 -16.74 27.83
CA GLY A 13 2.39 -16.78 26.40
C GLY A 13 2.87 -15.58 25.59
N TYR A 14 3.78 -14.76 26.12
CA TYR A 14 4.39 -13.66 25.38
C TYR A 14 5.78 -14.12 24.93
N GLY A 15 5.93 -14.34 23.62
CA GLY A 15 7.22 -14.58 23.00
C GLY A 15 8.25 -13.53 23.44
N THR A 16 9.48 -13.96 23.65
CA THR A 16 10.57 -13.07 24.05
C THR A 16 10.70 -11.95 23.02
N GLY A 17 11.19 -10.77 23.42
CA GLY A 17 11.38 -9.65 22.48
C GLY A 17 12.22 -10.05 21.26
N ARG A 18 13.10 -11.03 21.39
CA ARG A 18 13.91 -11.59 20.31
C ARG A 18 13.07 -12.36 19.28
N GLU A 19 12.17 -13.23 19.73
CA GLU A 19 11.26 -13.96 18.82
C GLU A 19 10.37 -13.01 18.02
N ARG A 20 9.91 -11.92 18.64
CA ARG A 20 9.12 -10.91 17.97
C ARG A 20 9.92 -10.16 16.90
N ILE A 21 11.20 -9.88 17.14
CA ILE A 21 12.10 -9.25 16.17
C ILE A 21 12.33 -10.20 15.00
N GLU A 22 12.63 -11.47 15.24
CA GLU A 22 12.84 -12.48 14.18
C GLU A 22 11.61 -12.61 13.28
N VAL A 23 10.39 -12.66 13.85
CA VAL A 23 9.15 -12.71 13.08
C VAL A 23 8.95 -11.46 12.22
N LEU A 24 9.25 -10.27 12.75
CA LEU A 24 9.16 -9.02 11.97
C LEU A 24 10.18 -8.99 10.83
N GLU A 25 11.41 -9.41 11.08
CA GLU A 25 12.45 -9.51 10.05
C GLU A 25 12.03 -10.45 8.92
N ASP A 26 11.43 -11.60 9.24
CA ASP A 26 10.91 -12.54 8.24
C ASP A 26 9.77 -11.94 7.41
N ILE A 27 8.85 -11.21 8.03
CA ILE A 27 7.75 -10.53 7.34
C ILE A 27 8.28 -9.49 6.35
N PHE A 28 9.24 -8.67 6.76
CA PHE A 28 9.85 -7.68 5.88
C PHE A 28 10.63 -8.33 4.75
N ALA A 29 11.40 -9.39 5.02
CA ALA A 29 12.14 -10.11 3.99
C ALA A 29 11.22 -10.75 2.95
N GLU A 30 10.10 -11.33 3.36
CA GLU A 30 9.09 -11.90 2.45
C GLU A 30 8.44 -10.80 1.60
N ASN A 31 8.10 -9.67 2.21
CA ASN A 31 7.57 -8.51 1.49
C ASN A 31 8.56 -7.99 0.44
N ASP A 32 9.83 -7.82 0.80
CA ASP A 32 10.87 -7.32 -0.09
C ASP A 32 11.10 -8.26 -1.27
N HIS A 33 11.06 -9.57 -1.04
CA HIS A 33 11.14 -10.57 -2.09
C HIS A 33 9.96 -10.44 -3.07
N CYS A 34 8.76 -10.30 -2.57
CA CYS A 34 7.56 -10.11 -3.39
C CYS A 34 7.59 -8.75 -4.12
N ALA A 35 8.07 -7.70 -3.47
CA ALA A 35 8.25 -6.38 -4.09
C ALA A 35 9.23 -6.44 -5.26
N ALA A 36 10.30 -7.19 -5.15
CA ALA A 36 11.25 -7.41 -6.25
C ALA A 36 10.57 -8.12 -7.43
N HIS A 37 9.73 -9.12 -7.20
CA HIS A 37 8.94 -9.77 -8.25
C HIS A 37 7.97 -8.80 -8.94
N ASN A 38 7.29 -7.95 -8.18
CA ASN A 38 6.41 -6.93 -8.73
C ASN A 38 7.20 -5.95 -9.62
N ARG A 39 8.37 -5.52 -9.16
CA ARG A 39 9.26 -4.64 -9.92
C ARG A 39 9.70 -5.29 -11.23
N ASP A 40 10.08 -6.55 -11.21
CA ASP A 40 10.48 -7.30 -12.41
C ASP A 40 9.32 -7.38 -13.42
N ALA A 41 8.09 -7.55 -12.97
CA ALA A 41 6.92 -7.56 -13.83
C ALA A 41 6.69 -6.19 -14.51
N PHE A 42 6.83 -5.10 -13.78
CA PHE A 42 6.77 -3.75 -14.34
C PHE A 42 7.87 -3.51 -15.37
N ASP A 43 9.11 -3.85 -15.02
CA ASP A 43 10.29 -3.63 -15.87
C ASP A 43 10.22 -4.47 -17.15
N ALA A 44 9.72 -5.70 -17.08
CA ALA A 44 9.54 -6.57 -18.24
C ALA A 44 8.61 -5.98 -19.30
N HIS A 45 7.69 -5.10 -18.91
CA HIS A 45 6.72 -4.44 -19.80
C HIS A 45 7.04 -2.94 -20.02
N ASN A 46 8.17 -2.45 -19.53
CA ASN A 46 8.53 -1.02 -19.55
C ASN A 46 7.47 -0.10 -18.90
N VAL A 47 6.83 -0.60 -17.84
CA VAL A 47 5.83 0.15 -17.07
C VAL A 47 6.51 0.83 -15.89
N GLN A 48 6.25 2.12 -15.71
CA GLN A 48 6.67 2.84 -14.50
C GLN A 48 5.56 2.72 -13.44
N ALA A 49 5.94 2.39 -12.23
CA ALA A 49 5.02 2.29 -11.09
C ALA A 49 5.30 3.38 -10.06
N ILE A 50 4.25 4.08 -9.66
CA ILE A 50 4.31 5.16 -8.67
C ILE A 50 3.41 4.79 -7.49
N ASN A 51 3.99 4.70 -6.30
CA ASN A 51 3.26 4.51 -5.05
C ASN A 51 2.80 5.87 -4.53
N VAL A 52 1.50 6.10 -4.52
CA VAL A 52 0.88 7.37 -4.08
C VAL A 52 0.47 7.23 -2.63
N MET A 53 1.11 8.00 -1.77
CA MET A 53 0.94 7.98 -0.32
C MET A 53 0.43 9.31 0.19
N SER A 54 -0.29 9.29 1.30
CA SER A 54 -0.79 10.50 1.95
C SER A 54 -1.22 10.22 3.40
N SER A 55 -1.49 11.28 4.14
CA SER A 55 -2.37 11.18 5.31
C SER A 55 -3.83 11.02 4.87
N PRO A 56 -4.73 10.53 5.74
CA PRO A 56 -6.16 10.44 5.44
C PRO A 56 -6.75 11.81 5.05
N GLY A 57 -7.55 11.84 4.00
CA GLY A 57 -8.29 13.05 3.61
C GLY A 57 -7.46 14.19 3.02
N SER A 58 -6.22 13.96 2.57
CA SER A 58 -5.35 14.99 2.00
C SER A 58 -5.58 15.29 0.52
N GLY A 59 -6.56 14.67 -0.13
CA GLY A 59 -6.92 14.92 -1.52
C GLY A 59 -6.20 14.03 -2.54
N LYS A 60 -5.70 12.89 -2.12
CA LYS A 60 -4.99 11.92 -2.95
C LYS A 60 -5.77 11.50 -4.20
N THR A 61 -7.04 11.13 -4.05
CA THR A 61 -7.91 10.75 -5.18
C THR A 61 -8.12 11.90 -6.15
N THR A 62 -8.30 13.12 -5.65
CA THR A 62 -8.44 14.32 -6.51
C THR A 62 -7.17 14.60 -7.31
N VAL A 63 -6.00 14.49 -6.69
CA VAL A 63 -4.71 14.61 -7.39
C VAL A 63 -4.59 13.55 -8.48
N LEU A 64 -4.92 12.29 -8.19
CA LEU A 64 -4.91 11.22 -9.17
C LEU A 64 -5.84 11.49 -10.35
N GLN A 65 -7.04 12.01 -10.13
CA GLN A 65 -7.96 12.37 -11.21
C GLN A 65 -7.32 13.38 -12.17
N HIS A 66 -6.68 14.42 -11.66
CA HIS A 66 -5.99 15.42 -12.50
C HIS A 66 -4.81 14.83 -13.25
N VAL A 67 -4.03 13.97 -12.61
CA VAL A 67 -2.88 13.30 -13.23
C VAL A 67 -3.34 12.34 -14.32
N LEU A 68 -4.38 11.54 -14.08
CA LEU A 68 -4.95 10.62 -15.07
C LEU A 68 -5.52 11.37 -16.27
N ALA A 69 -6.20 12.49 -16.06
CA ALA A 69 -6.70 13.34 -17.14
C ALA A 69 -5.55 13.88 -18.01
N ALA A 70 -4.47 14.36 -17.38
CA ALA A 70 -3.29 14.84 -18.10
C ALA A 70 -2.59 13.72 -18.88
N ALA A 71 -2.47 12.53 -18.28
CA ALA A 71 -1.89 11.36 -18.92
C ALA A 71 -2.72 10.91 -20.13
N GLN A 72 -4.04 10.89 -20.03
CA GLN A 72 -4.95 10.58 -21.13
C GLN A 72 -4.79 11.57 -22.28
N ALA A 73 -4.73 12.87 -21.98
CA ALA A 73 -4.50 13.91 -22.97
C ALA A 73 -3.13 13.79 -23.67
N ALA A 74 -2.13 13.28 -22.98
CA ALA A 74 -0.79 13.04 -23.52
C ALA A 74 -0.63 11.69 -24.24
N GLY A 75 -1.68 10.86 -24.29
CA GLY A 75 -1.63 9.53 -24.89
C GLY A 75 -0.87 8.49 -24.05
N ILE A 76 -0.67 8.76 -22.76
CA ILE A 76 -0.05 7.83 -21.83
C ILE A 76 -1.11 6.86 -21.32
N ARG A 77 -0.83 5.55 -21.46
CA ARG A 77 -1.73 4.49 -21.02
C ARG A 77 -1.52 4.20 -19.56
N THR A 78 -2.58 4.32 -18.76
CA THR A 78 -2.50 4.26 -17.31
C THR A 78 -3.27 3.09 -16.72
N GLY A 79 -2.75 2.55 -15.62
CA GLY A 79 -3.43 1.64 -14.70
C GLY A 79 -3.43 2.21 -13.29
N VAL A 80 -4.42 1.83 -12.51
CA VAL A 80 -4.51 2.21 -11.09
C VAL A 80 -4.79 0.95 -10.27
N ILE A 81 -3.97 0.74 -9.25
CA ILE A 81 -4.24 -0.20 -8.17
C ILE A 81 -4.79 0.62 -7.01
N GLU A 82 -6.06 0.38 -6.68
CA GLU A 82 -6.80 1.12 -5.67
C GLU A 82 -6.84 0.34 -4.37
N GLY A 83 -6.14 0.82 -3.35
CA GLY A 83 -6.09 0.21 -2.02
C GLY A 83 -6.91 0.93 -0.95
N ASP A 84 -7.30 2.17 -1.22
CA ASP A 84 -8.03 3.03 -0.29
C ASP A 84 -9.51 3.12 -0.66
N ILE A 85 -10.17 1.97 -0.78
CA ILE A 85 -11.59 1.94 -1.15
C ILE A 85 -12.45 2.07 0.10
N GLU A 86 -12.94 3.25 0.34
CA GLU A 86 -14.05 3.46 1.28
C GLU A 86 -15.41 3.23 0.60
N THR A 87 -15.51 3.50 -0.71
CA THR A 87 -16.76 3.32 -1.48
C THR A 87 -16.51 2.98 -2.94
N SER A 88 -17.47 2.32 -3.61
CA SER A 88 -17.48 2.09 -5.06
C SER A 88 -17.46 3.38 -5.88
N LEU A 89 -17.80 4.51 -5.29
CA LEU A 89 -17.80 5.84 -5.93
C LEU A 89 -16.38 6.30 -6.32
N ASP A 90 -15.36 5.92 -5.55
CA ASP A 90 -13.99 6.31 -5.84
C ASP A 90 -13.43 5.57 -7.07
N ALA A 91 -13.78 4.29 -7.22
CA ALA A 91 -13.44 3.53 -8.41
C ALA A 91 -14.10 4.10 -9.68
N ASP A 92 -15.38 4.47 -9.60
CA ASP A 92 -16.12 5.07 -10.71
C ASP A 92 -15.52 6.43 -11.12
N ARG A 93 -15.04 7.21 -10.15
CA ARG A 93 -14.36 8.50 -10.38
C ARG A 93 -13.08 8.34 -11.21
N LEU A 94 -12.30 7.28 -10.96
CA LEU A 94 -11.05 7.02 -11.65
C LEU A 94 -11.25 6.36 -13.02
N GLY A 95 -12.33 5.59 -13.20
CA GLY A 95 -12.64 4.86 -14.44
C GLY A 95 -12.93 5.74 -15.65
N GLY A 96 -13.33 7.01 -15.45
CA GLY A 96 -13.66 7.95 -16.52
C GLY A 96 -12.47 8.45 -17.35
N TYR A 97 -11.23 8.09 -16.99
CA TYR A 97 -10.00 8.57 -17.63
C TYR A 97 -9.31 7.54 -18.53
N GLY A 98 -10.01 6.47 -18.89
CA GLY A 98 -9.46 5.42 -19.75
C GLY A 98 -8.40 4.53 -19.07
N ALA A 99 -8.23 4.63 -17.75
CA ALA A 99 -7.31 3.82 -16.99
C ALA A 99 -7.87 2.40 -16.75
N GLN A 100 -6.98 1.40 -16.72
CA GLN A 100 -7.33 0.09 -16.15
C GLN A 100 -7.36 0.22 -14.63
N ILE A 101 -8.42 -0.25 -13.99
CA ILE A 101 -8.57 -0.18 -12.52
C ILE A 101 -8.55 -1.58 -11.93
N SER A 102 -7.67 -1.80 -10.96
CA SER A 102 -7.64 -3.00 -10.13
C SER A 102 -7.94 -2.63 -8.68
N LEU A 103 -9.04 -3.16 -8.16
CA LEU A 103 -9.51 -2.86 -6.82
C LEU A 103 -9.00 -3.92 -5.83
N LEU A 104 -8.41 -3.47 -4.72
CA LEU A 104 -8.08 -4.31 -3.59
C LEU A 104 -9.11 -4.08 -2.48
N ASN A 105 -9.84 -5.12 -2.12
CA ASN A 105 -10.79 -5.05 -1.02
C ASN A 105 -10.07 -5.26 0.31
N THR A 106 -9.70 -4.17 0.99
CA THR A 106 -9.07 -4.19 2.31
C THR A 106 -10.07 -4.36 3.46
N GLY A 107 -11.38 -4.39 3.18
CA GLY A 107 -12.44 -4.34 4.18
C GLY A 107 -13.00 -5.67 4.69
N ASN A 108 -12.67 -6.81 4.07
CA ASN A 108 -13.25 -8.11 4.43
C ASN A 108 -12.20 -9.15 4.80
N GLY A 109 -11.88 -9.26 6.10
CA GLY A 109 -11.35 -10.50 6.68
C GLY A 109 -9.95 -10.47 7.27
N PHE A 110 -9.16 -9.43 7.07
CA PHE A 110 -7.88 -9.26 7.77
C PHE A 110 -7.87 -7.85 8.37
N GLY A 111 -8.23 -7.73 9.63
CA GLY A 111 -8.37 -6.55 10.43
C GLY A 111 -7.75 -5.26 9.86
N GLY A 112 -8.60 -4.36 9.36
CA GLY A 112 -8.30 -3.00 8.91
C GLY A 112 -6.87 -2.75 8.47
N GLU A 113 -6.52 -3.14 7.26
CA GLU A 113 -5.16 -2.94 6.73
C GLU A 113 -4.85 -1.45 6.65
N CYS A 114 -3.80 -1.01 7.32
CA CYS A 114 -3.38 0.39 7.33
C CYS A 114 -2.43 0.75 6.17
N HIS A 115 -2.10 -0.20 5.31
CA HIS A 115 -1.20 -0.06 4.16
C HIS A 115 -1.43 -1.18 3.15
N LEU A 116 -0.91 -0.99 1.94
CA LEU A 116 -0.71 -2.07 0.97
C LEU A 116 0.68 -2.66 1.17
N ASP A 117 0.76 -3.98 1.10
CA ASP A 117 2.01 -4.71 1.02
C ASP A 117 2.26 -5.26 -0.41
N ALA A 118 3.45 -5.82 -0.64
CA ALA A 118 3.81 -6.34 -1.94
C ALA A 118 2.96 -7.56 -2.38
N PRO A 119 2.59 -8.52 -1.51
CA PRO A 119 1.68 -9.59 -1.88
C PRO A 119 0.30 -9.10 -2.34
N MET A 120 -0.26 -8.09 -1.69
CA MET A 120 -1.53 -7.47 -2.10
C MET A 120 -1.42 -6.84 -3.48
N VAL A 121 -0.35 -6.10 -3.74
CA VAL A 121 -0.09 -5.50 -5.04
C VAL A 121 0.13 -6.57 -6.11
N ALA A 122 0.78 -7.69 -5.81
CA ALA A 122 0.92 -8.82 -6.73
C ALA A 122 -0.43 -9.38 -7.18
N VAL A 123 -1.39 -9.52 -6.27
CA VAL A 123 -2.77 -9.92 -6.60
C VAL A 123 -3.43 -8.92 -7.54
N ALA A 124 -3.29 -7.62 -7.24
CA ALA A 124 -3.86 -6.58 -8.09
C ALA A 124 -3.23 -6.54 -9.48
N LEU A 125 -1.91 -6.74 -9.58
CA LEU A 125 -1.19 -6.82 -10.86
C LEU A 125 -1.70 -7.92 -11.76
N SER A 126 -2.10 -9.06 -11.22
CA SER A 126 -2.65 -10.17 -11.99
C SER A 126 -3.94 -9.82 -12.75
N ARG A 127 -4.60 -8.74 -12.37
CA ARG A 127 -5.83 -8.24 -12.98
C ARG A 127 -5.60 -7.13 -14.00
N LEU A 128 -4.36 -6.68 -14.16
CA LEU A 128 -3.97 -5.65 -15.13
C LEU A 128 -3.28 -6.30 -16.33
N ASP A 129 -3.53 -5.74 -17.52
CA ASP A 129 -2.75 -6.04 -18.71
C ASP A 129 -1.60 -5.05 -18.83
N LEU A 130 -0.44 -5.39 -18.26
CA LEU A 130 0.75 -4.54 -18.25
C LEU A 130 1.28 -4.27 -19.67
N SER A 131 1.04 -5.16 -20.62
CA SER A 131 1.46 -4.95 -22.02
C SER A 131 0.76 -3.77 -22.69
N ALA A 132 -0.40 -3.37 -22.17
CA ALA A 132 -1.18 -2.24 -22.65
C ALA A 132 -0.99 -0.96 -21.82
N LEU A 133 -0.02 -0.92 -20.91
CA LEU A 133 0.19 0.18 -19.98
C LEU A 133 1.59 0.78 -20.11
N ASP A 134 1.68 2.07 -19.82
CA ASP A 134 2.94 2.82 -19.71
C ASP A 134 3.24 3.20 -18.25
N LEU A 135 2.19 3.45 -17.45
CA LEU A 135 2.28 3.98 -16.11
C LEU A 135 1.22 3.35 -15.21
N VAL A 136 1.62 2.90 -14.03
CA VAL A 136 0.71 2.38 -13.00
C VAL A 136 0.84 3.22 -11.75
N PHE A 137 -0.30 3.68 -11.23
CA PHE A 137 -0.40 4.31 -9.92
C PHE A 137 -0.91 3.28 -8.91
N ILE A 138 -0.21 3.18 -7.79
CA ILE A 138 -0.63 2.38 -6.65
C ILE A 138 -1.15 3.37 -5.61
N GLU A 139 -2.46 3.51 -5.51
CA GLU A 139 -3.06 4.37 -4.50
C GLU A 139 -3.09 3.65 -3.15
N ASN A 140 -2.11 3.99 -2.30
CA ASN A 140 -1.97 3.40 -0.99
C ASN A 140 -3.05 3.91 -0.02
N VAL A 141 -3.23 3.21 1.08
CA VAL A 141 -4.12 3.65 2.17
C VAL A 141 -3.60 4.94 2.77
N GLY A 142 -4.50 5.86 3.12
CA GLY A 142 -4.14 7.12 3.78
C GLY A 142 -3.59 6.87 5.19
N ASN A 143 -2.25 6.88 5.31
CA ASN A 143 -1.51 6.64 6.56
C ASN A 143 -0.09 7.18 6.41
N LEU A 144 0.45 7.83 7.46
CA LEU A 144 1.79 8.43 7.44
C LEU A 144 2.89 7.51 7.99
N VAL A 145 2.57 6.33 8.47
CA VAL A 145 3.53 5.41 9.11
C VAL A 145 3.73 4.14 8.29
N CYS A 146 2.72 3.28 8.25
CA CYS A 146 2.85 1.93 7.67
C CYS A 146 3.25 1.92 6.18
N PRO A 147 2.67 2.76 5.28
CA PRO A 147 3.04 2.73 3.86
C PRO A 147 4.50 3.11 3.58
N ALA A 148 5.14 3.85 4.49
CA ALA A 148 6.53 4.25 4.34
C ALA A 148 7.52 3.09 4.53
N GLU A 149 7.12 2.07 5.28
CA GLU A 149 7.98 0.95 5.66
C GLU A 149 7.93 -0.23 4.69
N PHE A 150 6.88 -0.31 3.85
CA PHE A 150 6.68 -1.44 2.94
C PHE A 150 6.90 -1.03 1.49
N GLU A 151 7.95 -1.58 0.87
CA GLU A 151 8.13 -1.52 -0.57
C GLU A 151 7.10 -2.43 -1.26
N VAL A 152 6.55 -1.98 -2.38
CA VAL A 152 5.53 -2.74 -3.14
C VAL A 152 5.97 -3.04 -4.58
N GLY A 153 7.18 -2.67 -4.95
CA GLY A 153 7.75 -2.81 -6.29
C GLY A 153 7.72 -1.53 -7.12
N GLU A 154 7.34 -0.42 -6.52
CA GLU A 154 7.27 0.90 -7.14
C GLU A 154 8.66 1.42 -7.55
N HIS A 155 8.70 2.18 -8.65
CA HIS A 155 9.89 2.91 -9.08
C HIS A 155 10.04 4.24 -8.33
N ARG A 156 8.91 4.85 -7.95
CA ARG A 156 8.87 6.14 -7.26
C ARG A 156 7.76 6.16 -6.23
N LYS A 157 7.98 6.97 -5.20
CA LYS A 157 6.98 7.31 -4.19
C LYS A 157 6.54 8.76 -4.42
N LEU A 158 5.24 8.99 -4.40
CA LEU A 158 4.63 10.31 -4.48
C LEU A 158 3.84 10.55 -3.20
N MET A 159 4.24 11.57 -2.46
CA MET A 159 3.54 11.99 -1.24
C MET A 159 2.59 13.14 -1.53
N VAL A 160 1.31 12.93 -1.23
CA VAL A 160 0.30 14.00 -1.25
C VAL A 160 0.13 14.53 0.17
N TYR A 161 0.44 15.78 0.36
CA TYR A 161 0.42 16.46 1.66
C TYR A 161 -0.43 17.72 1.62
N ALA A 162 -1.44 17.78 2.49
CA ALA A 162 -2.30 18.96 2.58
C ALA A 162 -1.65 20.04 3.46
N VAL A 163 -1.60 21.27 2.97
CA VAL A 163 -1.03 22.42 3.70
C VAL A 163 -1.72 22.62 5.06
N THR A 164 -2.99 22.28 5.15
CA THR A 164 -3.79 22.37 6.38
C THR A 164 -3.37 21.41 7.49
N GLU A 165 -2.53 20.42 7.20
CA GLU A 165 -2.06 19.44 8.20
C GLU A 165 -0.95 20.00 9.12
N GLY A 166 -0.38 21.14 8.79
CA GLY A 166 0.64 21.82 9.58
C GLY A 166 2.08 21.47 9.20
N GLU A 167 3.03 22.24 9.71
CA GLU A 167 4.46 22.14 9.37
C GLU A 167 5.21 21.04 10.13
N ASP A 168 4.56 20.44 11.13
CA ASP A 168 5.18 19.51 12.08
C ASP A 168 5.19 18.05 11.59
N LYS A 169 4.38 17.70 10.59
CA LYS A 169 4.27 16.32 10.10
C LYS A 169 5.58 15.76 9.52
N PRO A 170 6.35 16.50 8.71
CA PRO A 170 7.64 16.00 8.24
C PRO A 170 8.62 15.68 9.37
N LEU A 171 8.58 16.44 10.45
CA LEU A 171 9.42 16.20 11.63
C LEU A 171 8.95 14.99 12.47
N LYS A 172 7.65 14.76 12.53
CA LYS A 172 7.05 13.63 13.25
C LYS A 172 7.15 12.30 12.50
N TYR A 173 7.13 12.34 11.17
CA TYR A 173 7.10 11.16 10.30
C TYR A 173 8.22 11.20 9.25
N PRO A 174 9.49 11.24 9.67
CA PRO A 174 10.61 11.47 8.74
C PRO A 174 10.83 10.36 7.72
N VAL A 175 10.32 9.15 7.95
CA VAL A 175 10.43 8.03 6.99
C VAL A 175 9.49 8.23 5.81
N MET A 176 8.39 8.95 5.99
CA MET A 176 7.41 9.23 4.96
C MET A 176 7.84 10.37 4.02
N PHE A 177 8.58 11.33 4.56
CA PHE A 177 9.03 12.55 3.86
C PHE A 177 10.52 12.50 3.51
#